data_7a0f834b630d32b1ca592eaa5b133802
#
_entry.id   7a0f834b630d32b1ca592eaa5b133802
#
_cell.length_a   1.000
_cell.length_b   1.000
_cell.length_c   1.000
_cell.angle_alpha   90.00
_cell.angle_beta   90.00
_cell.angle_gamma   90.00
#
_symmetry.space_group_name_H-M   'P 1'
#
loop_
_entity.id
_entity.type
_entity.pdbx_description
1 polymer ?
#
loop_
_entity_poly.entity_id
_entity_poly.type
_entity_poly.pdbx_seq_one_letter_code
_entity_poly.pdbx_strand_id
1 'polypeptide(L)'
;MSTPTHLLYLHGFRSSPQSAKARQLGAAIAKLQQQGHELTWLCPQLPPSPAEAIAELKALVLDWPRERMVVIGSSLGGFYATVLAEAFDCRALLINPAVAPARDLARHIGEQTSFHNPADHFFFRPEFIAEFEELDPYPITRPERYHVLVAEGDEVLDWREM
;
A
#
# COMPACT_ATOMS: atom_id res chain seq x y z
N MET A 1 -15.50 -16.05 7.54
CA MET A 1 -14.63 -14.85 7.66
C MET A 1 -15.47 -13.71 8.24
N SER A 2 -14.91 -12.95 9.19
CA SER A 2 -15.60 -11.79 9.77
C SER A 2 -15.75 -10.66 8.73
N THR A 3 -16.82 -9.87 8.84
CA THR A 3 -17.04 -8.70 8.00
C THR A 3 -15.96 -7.64 8.29
N PRO A 4 -15.30 -7.07 7.27
CA PRO A 4 -14.34 -6.00 7.47
C PRO A 4 -14.98 -4.76 8.10
N THR A 5 -14.25 -4.12 9.02
CA THR A 5 -14.64 -2.84 9.60
C THR A 5 -13.53 -1.82 9.60
N HIS A 6 -12.29 -2.24 9.38
CA HIS A 6 -11.11 -1.37 9.39
C HIS A 6 -10.36 -1.50 8.07
N LEU A 7 -10.29 -0.41 7.34
CA LEU A 7 -9.74 -0.36 5.99
C LEU A 7 -8.60 0.65 5.92
N LEU A 8 -7.42 0.18 5.55
CA LEU A 8 -6.22 0.99 5.34
C LEU A 8 -5.88 0.99 3.86
N TYR A 9 -5.78 2.16 3.24
CA TYR A 9 -5.34 2.27 1.84
C TYR A 9 -3.93 2.87 1.74
N LEU A 10 -3.08 2.22 0.95
CA LEU A 10 -1.69 2.57 0.72
C LEU A 10 -1.46 2.93 -0.74
N HIS A 11 -1.04 4.18 -0.98
CA HIS A 11 -0.77 4.69 -2.32
C HIS A 11 0.59 4.24 -2.85
N GLY A 12 0.84 4.46 -4.14
CA GLY A 12 2.07 4.09 -4.82
C GLY A 12 3.21 5.12 -4.66
N PHE A 13 4.33 4.79 -5.29
CA PHE A 13 5.50 5.65 -5.39
C PHE A 13 5.15 6.99 -6.05
N ARG A 14 5.64 8.10 -5.48
CA ARG A 14 5.35 9.48 -5.92
C ARG A 14 3.87 9.87 -5.91
N SER A 15 3.04 9.08 -5.27
CA SER A 15 1.60 9.29 -5.16
C SER A 15 1.22 9.91 -3.81
N SER A 16 -0.08 10.00 -3.53
CA SER A 16 -0.61 10.59 -2.31
C SER A 16 -2.04 10.11 -2.02
N PRO A 17 -2.60 10.44 -0.85
CA PRO A 17 -4.03 10.27 -0.57
C PRO A 17 -4.96 10.99 -1.53
N GLN A 18 -4.45 11.93 -2.34
CA GLN A 18 -5.20 12.66 -3.37
C GLN A 18 -5.26 11.93 -4.72
N SER A 19 -4.67 10.74 -4.83
CA SER A 19 -4.74 9.94 -6.05
C SER A 19 -6.19 9.59 -6.42
N ALA A 20 -6.43 9.38 -7.71
CA ALA A 20 -7.77 9.03 -8.19
C ALA A 20 -8.33 7.78 -7.50
N LYS A 21 -7.51 6.74 -7.35
CA LYS A 21 -7.92 5.50 -6.67
C LYS A 21 -8.24 5.74 -5.19
N ALA A 22 -7.39 6.49 -4.47
CA ALA A 22 -7.62 6.81 -3.05
C ALA A 22 -8.94 7.56 -2.86
N ARG A 23 -9.19 8.58 -3.70
CA ARG A 23 -10.43 9.37 -3.63
C ARG A 23 -11.66 8.56 -4.00
N GLN A 24 -11.60 7.71 -5.03
CA GLN A 24 -12.71 6.85 -5.43
C GLN A 24 -13.08 5.86 -4.33
N LEU A 25 -12.09 5.19 -3.75
CA LEU A 25 -12.31 4.25 -2.65
C LEU A 25 -12.81 4.97 -1.40
N GLY A 26 -12.22 6.10 -1.02
CA GLY A 26 -12.67 6.90 0.10
C GLY A 26 -14.12 7.37 -0.06
N ALA A 27 -14.52 7.81 -1.26
CA ALA A 27 -15.90 8.18 -1.55
C ALA A 27 -16.86 6.99 -1.45
N ALA A 28 -16.46 5.81 -1.92
CA ALA A 28 -17.27 4.60 -1.79
C ALA A 28 -17.46 4.20 -0.32
N ILE A 29 -16.40 4.27 0.48
CA ILE A 29 -16.47 4.00 1.92
C ILE A 29 -17.36 5.03 2.62
N ALA A 30 -17.22 6.33 2.32
CA ALA A 30 -18.07 7.38 2.87
C ALA A 30 -19.58 7.13 2.59
N LYS A 31 -19.90 6.64 1.38
CA LYS A 31 -21.28 6.26 1.03
C LYS A 31 -21.78 5.09 1.88
N LEU A 32 -20.96 4.07 2.11
CA LEU A 32 -21.33 2.95 2.98
C LEU A 32 -21.54 3.41 4.43
N GLN A 33 -20.69 4.31 4.93
CA GLN A 33 -20.86 4.89 6.27
C GLN A 33 -22.19 5.66 6.38
N GLN A 34 -22.57 6.44 5.35
CA GLN A 34 -23.87 7.12 5.30
C GLN A 34 -25.07 6.14 5.28
N GLN A 35 -24.86 4.92 4.80
CA GLN A 35 -25.86 3.84 4.82
C GLN A 35 -25.91 3.09 6.16
N GLY A 36 -25.13 3.51 7.16
CA GLY A 36 -25.12 2.93 8.50
C GLY A 36 -24.07 1.83 8.72
N HIS A 37 -23.16 1.61 7.77
CA HIS A 37 -22.04 0.69 8.00
C HIS A 37 -20.99 1.33 8.91
N GLU A 38 -20.65 0.66 9.99
CA GLU A 38 -19.57 1.08 10.90
C GLU A 38 -18.20 0.69 10.30
N LEU A 39 -17.60 1.62 9.56
CA LEU A 39 -16.32 1.45 8.89
C LEU A 39 -15.32 2.50 9.35
N THR A 40 -14.10 2.09 9.64
CA THR A 40 -12.94 2.95 9.79
C THR A 40 -12.16 2.97 8.49
N TRP A 41 -11.85 4.14 7.96
CA TRP A 41 -11.06 4.34 6.75
C TRP A 41 -9.87 5.23 7.04
N LEU A 42 -8.66 4.74 6.71
CA LEU A 42 -7.44 5.51 6.75
C LEU A 42 -6.70 5.44 5.42
N CYS A 43 -6.16 6.56 4.99
CA CYS A 43 -5.33 6.68 3.80
C CYS A 43 -4.21 7.70 4.11
N PRO A 44 -3.13 7.30 4.82
CA PRO A 44 -2.05 8.20 5.19
C PRO A 44 -1.17 8.56 3.99
N GLN A 45 -0.52 9.73 4.06
CA GLN A 45 0.63 10.03 3.22
C GLN A 45 1.80 9.16 3.68
N LEU A 46 2.45 8.47 2.75
CA LEU A 46 3.60 7.62 3.06
C LEU A 46 4.90 8.40 2.90
N PRO A 47 5.83 8.30 3.87
CA PRO A 47 7.15 8.90 3.74
C PRO A 47 7.99 8.18 2.67
N PRO A 48 9.05 8.82 2.15
CA PRO A 48 9.91 8.23 1.13
C PRO A 48 10.71 7.00 1.60
N SER A 49 11.08 6.94 2.89
CA SER A 49 11.78 5.79 3.48
C SER A 49 10.82 4.62 3.67
N PRO A 50 11.10 3.44 3.09
CA PRO A 50 10.30 2.24 3.31
C PRO A 50 10.25 1.81 4.77
N ALA A 51 11.37 1.90 5.49
CA ALA A 51 11.44 1.54 6.90
C ALA A 51 10.57 2.46 7.77
N GLU A 52 10.63 3.78 7.53
CA GLU A 52 9.77 4.76 8.21
C GLU A 52 8.30 4.52 7.87
N ALA A 53 7.97 4.29 6.60
CA ALA A 53 6.60 4.02 6.17
C ALA A 53 6.01 2.82 6.91
N ILE A 54 6.72 1.70 6.97
CA ILE A 54 6.24 0.51 7.66
C ILE A 54 6.17 0.71 9.17
N ALA A 55 7.11 1.44 9.78
CA ALA A 55 7.07 1.74 11.22
C ALA A 55 5.85 2.59 11.58
N GLU A 56 5.57 3.65 10.82
CA GLU A 56 4.40 4.51 11.00
C GLU A 56 3.09 3.73 10.79
N LEU A 57 3.01 2.91 9.73
CA LEU A 57 1.84 2.11 9.43
C LEU A 57 1.55 1.07 10.51
N LYS A 58 2.57 0.38 11.03
CA LYS A 58 2.42 -0.56 12.15
C LYS A 58 1.90 0.12 13.41
N ALA A 59 2.41 1.30 13.73
CA ALA A 59 1.94 2.09 14.87
C ALA A 59 0.48 2.53 14.68
N LEU A 60 0.12 2.96 13.47
CA LEU A 60 -1.21 3.46 13.13
C LEU A 60 -2.31 2.41 13.32
N VAL A 61 -2.03 1.14 13.03
CA VAL A 61 -3.02 0.04 13.07
C VAL A 61 -2.81 -0.92 14.24
N LEU A 62 -1.97 -0.57 15.19
CA LEU A 62 -1.54 -1.48 16.27
C LEU A 62 -2.72 -2.08 17.04
N ASP A 63 -3.74 -1.27 17.32
CA ASP A 63 -4.92 -1.63 18.11
C ASP A 63 -6.12 -2.09 17.25
N TRP A 64 -5.93 -2.23 15.94
CA TRP A 64 -7.01 -2.66 15.06
C TRP A 64 -7.31 -4.16 15.20
N PRO A 65 -8.60 -4.56 15.13
CA PRO A 65 -8.98 -5.97 15.17
C PRO A 65 -8.54 -6.67 13.88
N ARG A 66 -7.53 -7.53 13.98
CA ARG A 66 -6.83 -8.13 12.84
C ARG A 66 -7.74 -8.92 11.91
N GLU A 67 -8.68 -9.68 12.46
CA GLU A 67 -9.65 -10.46 11.70
C GLU A 67 -10.69 -9.61 10.94
N ARG A 68 -10.81 -8.31 11.30
CA ARG A 68 -11.71 -7.34 10.67
C ARG A 68 -10.95 -6.24 9.91
N MET A 69 -9.64 -6.34 9.84
CA MET A 69 -8.75 -5.42 9.14
C MET A 69 -8.51 -5.88 7.71
N VAL A 70 -8.55 -4.95 6.78
CA VAL A 70 -8.12 -5.15 5.38
C VAL A 70 -7.16 -4.02 5.00
N VAL A 71 -5.99 -4.40 4.52
CA VAL A 71 -5.03 -3.47 3.93
C VAL A 71 -5.18 -3.49 2.42
N ILE A 72 -5.40 -2.35 1.83
CA ILE A 72 -5.57 -2.17 0.38
C ILE A 72 -4.35 -1.42 -0.13
N GLY A 73 -3.63 -1.97 -1.10
CA GLY A 73 -2.44 -1.32 -1.63
C GLY A 73 -2.38 -1.31 -3.14
N SER A 74 -1.97 -0.19 -3.73
CA SER A 74 -1.79 -0.04 -5.17
C SER A 74 -0.32 0.20 -5.51
N SER A 75 0.22 -0.53 -6.48
CA SER A 75 1.62 -0.45 -6.92
C SER A 75 2.58 -0.67 -5.72
N LEU A 76 3.46 0.28 -5.40
CA LEU A 76 4.31 0.20 -4.21
C LEU A 76 3.51 0.04 -2.91
N GLY A 77 2.32 0.64 -2.82
CA GLY A 77 1.40 0.42 -1.70
C GLY A 77 0.97 -1.04 -1.56
N GLY A 78 0.94 -1.80 -2.67
CA GLY A 78 0.71 -3.25 -2.66
C GLY A 78 1.82 -4.04 -1.97
N PHE A 79 3.08 -3.65 -2.17
CA PHE A 79 4.21 -4.21 -1.43
C PHE A 79 4.07 -3.95 0.07
N TYR A 80 3.81 -2.71 0.48
CA TYR A 80 3.60 -2.39 1.90
C TYR A 80 2.39 -3.11 2.50
N ALA A 81 1.30 -3.26 1.72
CA ALA A 81 0.13 -4.02 2.16
C ALA A 81 0.48 -5.50 2.42
N THR A 82 1.34 -6.09 1.60
CA THR A 82 1.84 -7.45 1.80
C THR A 82 2.69 -7.56 3.07
N VAL A 83 3.62 -6.62 3.28
CA VAL A 83 4.42 -6.57 4.52
C VAL A 83 3.54 -6.49 5.77
N LEU A 84 2.50 -5.64 5.74
CA LEU A 84 1.57 -5.53 6.88
C LEU A 84 0.70 -6.77 7.04
N ALA A 85 0.21 -7.35 5.96
CA ALA A 85 -0.62 -8.57 6.02
C ALA A 85 0.14 -9.74 6.64
N GLU A 86 1.41 -9.91 6.28
CA GLU A 86 2.28 -10.92 6.91
C GLU A 86 2.57 -10.61 8.39
N ALA A 87 2.78 -9.31 8.72
CA ALA A 87 3.09 -8.91 10.10
C ALA A 87 1.88 -9.01 11.04
N PHE A 88 0.67 -8.70 10.57
CA PHE A 88 -0.55 -8.61 11.39
C PHE A 88 -1.51 -9.79 11.21
N ASP A 89 -1.21 -10.73 10.33
CA ASP A 89 -2.10 -11.87 10.01
C ASP A 89 -3.49 -11.40 9.53
N CYS A 90 -3.55 -10.31 8.75
CA CYS A 90 -4.77 -9.71 8.26
C CYS A 90 -4.97 -9.90 6.75
N ARG A 91 -6.13 -9.52 6.24
CA ARG A 91 -6.44 -9.60 4.81
C ARG A 91 -5.81 -8.46 4.02
N ALA A 92 -5.44 -8.75 2.77
CA ALA A 92 -4.93 -7.75 1.83
C ALA A 92 -5.69 -7.78 0.49
N LEU A 93 -5.94 -6.59 -0.05
CA LEU A 93 -6.39 -6.37 -1.42
C LEU A 93 -5.31 -5.62 -2.17
N LEU A 94 -4.70 -6.27 -3.15
CA LEU A 94 -3.58 -5.75 -3.91
C LEU A 94 -4.04 -5.34 -5.32
N ILE A 95 -3.70 -4.13 -5.72
CA ILE A 95 -4.05 -3.57 -7.04
C ILE A 95 -2.76 -3.31 -7.79
N ASN A 96 -2.46 -4.11 -8.82
CA ASN A 96 -1.21 -4.05 -9.56
C ASN A 96 0.01 -3.90 -8.63
N PRO A 97 0.23 -4.83 -7.68
CA PRO A 97 1.26 -4.66 -6.65
C PRO A 97 2.67 -4.70 -7.22
N ALA A 98 3.55 -3.86 -6.69
CA ALA A 98 4.98 -4.03 -6.88
C ALA A 98 5.45 -5.23 -6.04
N VAL A 99 6.10 -6.19 -6.70
CA VAL A 99 6.60 -7.42 -6.03
C VAL A 99 8.11 -7.39 -5.80
N ALA A 100 8.85 -6.59 -6.54
CA ALA A 100 10.30 -6.42 -6.41
C ALA A 100 10.70 -4.93 -6.40
N PRO A 101 10.25 -4.13 -5.41
CA PRO A 101 10.45 -2.68 -5.42
C PRO A 101 11.92 -2.28 -5.35
N ALA A 102 12.80 -3.05 -4.70
CA ALA A 102 14.23 -2.79 -4.69
C ALA A 102 14.82 -2.77 -6.10
N ARG A 103 14.46 -3.74 -6.94
CA ARG A 103 14.87 -3.80 -8.34
C ARG A 103 14.24 -2.67 -9.16
N ASP A 104 12.92 -2.51 -9.04
CA ASP A 104 12.14 -1.66 -9.94
C ASP A 104 12.38 -0.17 -9.67
N LEU A 105 12.67 0.21 -8.41
CA LEU A 105 12.87 1.61 -8.01
C LEU A 105 14.34 2.05 -8.01
N ALA A 106 15.32 1.14 -8.19
CA ALA A 106 16.74 1.50 -8.22
C ALA A 106 17.06 2.59 -9.26
N ARG A 107 16.36 2.59 -10.40
CA ARG A 107 16.51 3.61 -11.45
C ARG A 107 15.97 4.99 -11.07
N HIS A 108 15.23 5.10 -9.97
CA HIS A 108 14.63 6.35 -9.49
C HIS A 108 15.41 7.03 -8.37
N ILE A 109 16.60 6.51 -8.02
CA ILE A 109 17.47 7.17 -7.03
C ILE A 109 17.79 8.59 -7.51
N GLY A 110 17.58 9.58 -6.62
CA GLY A 110 17.78 10.99 -6.92
C GLY A 110 16.55 11.84 -6.61
N GLU A 111 16.53 13.04 -7.17
CA GLU A 111 15.41 13.98 -7.03
C GLU A 111 14.13 13.42 -7.67
N GLN A 112 13.05 13.46 -6.90
CA GLN A 112 11.73 13.03 -7.33
C GLN A 112 10.70 14.12 -7.02
N THR A 113 9.61 14.13 -7.79
CA THR A 113 8.47 15.02 -7.57
C THR A 113 7.20 14.18 -7.41
N SER A 114 6.25 14.66 -6.60
CA SER A 114 4.92 14.05 -6.51
C SER A 114 4.17 14.19 -7.82
N PHE A 115 3.42 13.17 -8.23
CA PHE A 115 2.54 13.23 -9.40
C PHE A 115 1.39 14.23 -9.23
N HIS A 116 0.96 14.47 -7.99
CA HIS A 116 -0.21 15.30 -7.68
C HIS A 116 0.14 16.74 -7.34
N ASN A 117 1.38 16.99 -6.95
CA ASN A 117 1.88 18.33 -6.67
C ASN A 117 3.35 18.45 -7.09
N PRO A 118 3.64 19.06 -8.26
CA PRO A 118 5.01 19.23 -8.73
C PRO A 118 5.91 20.08 -7.82
N ALA A 119 5.32 20.84 -6.88
CA ALA A 119 6.08 21.58 -5.87
C ALA A 119 6.58 20.68 -4.72
N ASP A 120 6.01 19.50 -4.54
CA ASP A 120 6.46 18.53 -3.56
C ASP A 120 7.64 17.74 -4.11
N HIS A 121 8.80 17.99 -3.55
CA HIS A 121 10.05 17.34 -3.90
C HIS A 121 10.53 16.45 -2.77
N PHE A 122 11.12 15.32 -3.12
CA PHE A 122 11.87 14.50 -2.18
C PHE A 122 13.07 13.85 -2.88
N PHE A 123 14.08 13.50 -2.12
CA PHE A 123 15.23 12.77 -2.63
C PHE A 123 15.05 11.28 -2.31
N PHE A 124 14.96 10.44 -3.36
CA PHE A 124 14.94 9.00 -3.20
C PHE A 124 16.36 8.50 -3.00
N ARG A 125 16.66 8.06 -1.79
CA ARG A 125 18.03 7.73 -1.37
C ARG A 125 18.44 6.32 -1.78
N PRO A 126 19.73 6.08 -2.06
CA PRO A 126 20.25 4.73 -2.32
C PRO A 126 19.96 3.75 -1.18
N GLU A 127 19.99 4.22 0.08
CA GLU A 127 19.74 3.41 1.27
C GLU A 127 18.32 2.81 1.30
N PHE A 128 17.37 3.45 0.65
CA PHE A 128 15.98 2.95 0.59
C PHE A 128 15.87 1.63 -0.18
N ILE A 129 16.81 1.34 -1.08
CA ILE A 129 16.88 0.05 -1.77
C ILE A 129 17.14 -1.08 -0.76
N ALA A 130 18.13 -0.90 0.13
CA ALA A 130 18.41 -1.88 1.19
C ALA A 130 17.22 -2.04 2.16
N GLU A 131 16.50 -0.95 2.47
CA GLU A 131 15.30 -1.01 3.31
C GLU A 131 14.20 -1.87 2.67
N PHE A 132 14.00 -1.82 1.34
CA PHE A 132 13.07 -2.71 0.64
C PHE A 132 13.50 -4.17 0.73
N GLU A 133 14.80 -4.45 0.59
CA GLU A 133 15.34 -5.81 0.70
C GLU A 133 15.14 -6.38 2.12
N GLU A 134 15.33 -5.56 3.15
CA GLU A 134 15.10 -5.95 4.55
C GLU A 134 13.62 -6.19 4.87
N LEU A 135 12.72 -5.49 4.18
CA LEU A 135 11.27 -5.61 4.37
C LEU A 135 10.64 -6.75 3.56
N ASP A 136 11.40 -7.43 2.70
CA ASP A 136 10.87 -8.45 1.79
C ASP A 136 9.91 -9.42 2.50
N PRO A 137 8.61 -9.44 2.12
CA PRO A 137 7.62 -10.27 2.79
C PRO A 137 7.55 -11.70 2.25
N TYR A 138 8.34 -12.03 1.24
CA TYR A 138 8.24 -13.32 0.56
C TYR A 138 9.14 -14.40 1.20
N PRO A 139 8.67 -15.67 1.16
CA PRO A 139 7.38 -16.13 0.64
C PRO A 139 6.21 -15.78 1.54
N ILE A 140 5.06 -15.48 0.96
CA ILE A 140 3.82 -15.26 1.72
C ILE A 140 3.39 -16.56 2.42
N THR A 141 2.90 -16.43 3.65
CA THR A 141 2.60 -17.58 4.51
C THR A 141 1.18 -18.10 4.38
N ARG A 142 0.21 -17.24 4.03
CA ARG A 142 -1.21 -17.58 3.95
C ARG A 142 -1.86 -16.94 2.71
N PRO A 143 -1.71 -17.54 1.52
CA PRO A 143 -2.23 -16.99 0.26
C PRO A 143 -3.73 -16.70 0.26
N GLU A 144 -4.51 -17.44 1.05
CA GLU A 144 -5.96 -17.30 1.16
C GLU A 144 -6.40 -15.93 1.73
N ARG A 145 -5.49 -15.15 2.32
CA ARG A 145 -5.75 -13.79 2.81
C ARG A 145 -5.69 -12.72 1.72
N TYR A 146 -5.14 -13.07 0.57
CA TYR A 146 -4.85 -12.11 -0.49
C TYR A 146 -5.88 -12.15 -1.60
N HIS A 147 -6.33 -10.97 -2.02
CA HIS A 147 -7.07 -10.75 -3.25
C HIS A 147 -6.24 -9.83 -4.14
N VAL A 148 -5.97 -10.25 -5.36
CA VAL A 148 -5.11 -9.51 -6.28
C VAL A 148 -5.93 -9.11 -7.51
N LEU A 149 -5.93 -7.81 -7.80
CA LEU A 149 -6.49 -7.25 -9.03
C LEU A 149 -5.33 -6.86 -9.94
N VAL A 150 -5.22 -7.51 -11.08
CA VAL A 150 -4.16 -7.30 -12.06
C VAL A 150 -4.75 -6.77 -13.35
N ALA A 151 -4.21 -5.65 -13.83
CA ALA A 151 -4.50 -5.13 -15.16
C ALA A 151 -3.36 -5.51 -16.10
N GLU A 152 -3.67 -6.29 -17.15
CA GLU A 152 -2.69 -6.74 -18.16
C GLU A 152 -2.07 -5.57 -18.95
N GLY A 153 -2.75 -4.42 -19.00
CA GLY A 153 -2.28 -3.20 -19.65
C GLY A 153 -1.47 -2.27 -18.75
N ASP A 154 -0.93 -2.73 -17.62
CA ASP A 154 -0.02 -1.92 -16.79
C ASP A 154 1.27 -1.63 -17.57
N GLU A 155 1.57 -0.33 -17.76
CA GLU A 155 2.72 0.12 -18.54
C GLU A 155 4.01 0.23 -17.69
N VAL A 156 3.88 0.09 -16.37
CA VAL A 156 4.97 0.30 -15.41
C VAL A 156 5.52 -1.01 -14.87
N LEU A 157 4.62 -1.93 -14.51
CA LEU A 157 4.97 -3.22 -13.91
C LEU A 157 4.49 -4.38 -14.80
N ASP A 158 5.30 -5.41 -14.93
CA ASP A 158 4.88 -6.62 -15.65
C ASP A 158 3.85 -7.39 -14.81
N TRP A 159 2.64 -7.44 -15.31
CA TRP A 159 1.53 -8.11 -14.65
C TRP A 159 1.76 -9.61 -14.41
N ARG A 160 2.68 -10.23 -15.18
CA ARG A 160 3.03 -11.65 -15.03
C ARG A 160 3.85 -11.93 -13.78
N GLU A 161 4.45 -10.91 -13.18
CA GLU A 161 5.22 -11.01 -11.94
C GLU A 161 4.36 -10.81 -10.68
N MET A 162 3.12 -10.33 -10.83
CA MET A 162 2.22 -9.96 -9.73
C MET A 162 1.57 -11.18 -9.02
#